data_3e3baba4f8cd5a7fa993b05b8d9120fc
#
_entry.id   3e3baba4f8cd5a7fa993b05b8d9120fc
#
_cell.length_a   1.000
_cell.length_b   1.000
_cell.length_c   1.000
_cell.angle_alpha   90.00
_cell.angle_beta   90.00
_cell.angle_gamma   90.00
#
_symmetry.space_group_name_H-M   'P 1'
#
loop_
_entity.id
_entity.type
_entity.pdbx_description
1 polymer ?
#
loop_
_entity_poly.entity_id
_entity_poly.type
_entity_poly.pdbx_seq_one_letter_code
_entity_poly.pdbx_strand_id
1 'polypeptide(L)'
;MVLKHLLREKAYKTCKENTGYENPWQNPEHHKNLDKVFIEKFGYKRPFLNDKIKQKARENRDYELIRKSVKETCGVEFAFLTEKAQENRRKKLIDTYGTDKIMHIPGIASKTHKKFYKDKMWFDSKPEYEIYKFLIENNIDFEYQPDVSFVYNFNGSHYNYYPDFLIEDEYYEYKGLHFFKNHNPNDRMICPFKNKDETEEEHKNKCDLYEAKHQCMLHNGVHIITDVNEIFNKFK
;
A
#
# COMPACT_ATOMS: atom_id res chain seq x y z
N MET A 1 -11.75 37.53 0.21
CA MET A 1 -10.94 36.65 1.07
C MET A 1 -10.52 37.30 2.40
N VAL A 2 -10.12 38.58 2.41
CA VAL A 2 -9.65 39.35 3.58
C VAL A 2 -10.66 39.42 4.72
N LEU A 3 -11.93 39.66 4.45
CA LEU A 3 -12.96 39.85 5.47
C LEU A 3 -13.21 38.57 6.33
N LYS A 4 -13.16 37.38 5.70
CA LYS A 4 -13.32 36.11 6.43
C LYS A 4 -12.15 35.83 7.37
N HIS A 5 -10.93 36.23 7.00
CA HIS A 5 -9.75 36.10 7.84
C HIS A 5 -9.82 36.98 9.08
N LEU A 6 -10.18 38.25 8.90
CA LEU A 6 -10.36 39.21 9.99
C LEU A 6 -11.43 38.80 10.99
N LEU A 7 -12.57 38.27 10.50
CA LEU A 7 -13.64 37.77 11.36
C LEU A 7 -13.19 36.55 12.18
N ARG A 8 -12.39 35.70 11.60
CA ARG A 8 -11.84 34.51 12.26
C ARG A 8 -10.81 34.87 13.33
N GLU A 9 -9.91 35.80 13.05
CA GLU A 9 -8.94 36.33 14.04
C GLU A 9 -9.66 37.00 15.21
N LYS A 10 -10.69 37.84 14.95
CA LYS A 10 -11.47 38.46 15.98
C LYS A 10 -12.19 37.43 16.86
N ALA A 11 -12.74 36.38 16.26
CA ALA A 11 -13.39 35.28 16.99
C ALA A 11 -12.42 34.53 17.89
N TYR A 12 -11.20 34.25 17.41
CA TYR A 12 -10.14 33.60 18.20
C TYR A 12 -9.70 34.48 19.37
N LYS A 13 -9.47 35.77 19.12
CA LYS A 13 -9.10 36.74 20.18
C LYS A 13 -10.15 36.79 21.26
N THR A 14 -11.43 36.94 20.90
CA THR A 14 -12.57 36.97 21.85
C THR A 14 -12.69 35.65 22.62
N CYS A 15 -12.47 34.51 21.96
CA CYS A 15 -12.50 33.23 22.63
C CYS A 15 -11.37 33.12 23.66
N LYS A 16 -10.16 33.55 23.32
CA LYS A 16 -9.00 33.53 24.20
C LYS A 16 -9.17 34.44 25.43
N GLU A 17 -9.71 35.60 25.21
CA GLU A 17 -10.04 36.57 26.29
C GLU A 17 -11.08 36.02 27.27
N ASN A 18 -12.10 35.33 26.78
CA ASN A 18 -13.21 34.83 27.61
C ASN A 18 -12.94 33.47 28.25
N THR A 19 -12.10 32.62 27.64
CA THR A 19 -11.94 31.22 28.07
C THR A 19 -10.49 30.80 28.35
N GLY A 20 -9.53 31.65 28.03
CA GLY A 20 -8.08 31.34 28.10
C GLY A 20 -7.58 30.45 26.94
N TYR A 21 -8.46 30.03 26.02
CA TYR A 21 -8.11 29.15 24.90
C TYR A 21 -8.35 29.84 23.56
N GLU A 22 -7.45 29.67 22.60
CA GLU A 22 -7.59 30.27 21.25
C GLU A 22 -8.78 29.70 20.47
N ASN A 23 -9.16 28.46 20.78
CA ASN A 23 -10.25 27.76 20.13
C ASN A 23 -11.11 27.09 21.21
N PRO A 24 -12.46 27.18 21.14
CA PRO A 24 -13.36 26.47 22.06
C PRO A 24 -13.08 24.98 22.20
N TRP A 25 -12.64 24.34 21.11
CA TRP A 25 -12.29 22.91 21.08
C TRP A 25 -11.03 22.54 21.90
N GLN A 26 -10.25 23.51 22.35
CA GLN A 26 -9.13 23.30 23.28
C GLN A 26 -9.56 23.33 24.74
N ASN A 27 -10.79 23.81 25.03
CA ASN A 27 -11.31 23.89 26.38
C ASN A 27 -11.92 22.56 26.83
N PRO A 28 -11.38 21.88 27.88
CA PRO A 28 -11.91 20.62 28.40
C PRO A 28 -13.37 20.71 28.90
N GLU A 29 -13.78 21.87 29.45
CA GLU A 29 -15.14 22.11 29.90
C GLU A 29 -16.12 22.17 28.72
N HIS A 30 -15.73 22.77 27.60
CA HIS A 30 -16.51 22.79 26.39
C HIS A 30 -16.81 21.37 25.90
N HIS A 31 -15.82 20.48 25.93
CA HIS A 31 -16.02 19.05 25.58
C HIS A 31 -16.98 18.35 26.53
N LYS A 32 -16.85 18.58 27.85
CA LYS A 32 -17.76 17.99 28.84
C LYS A 32 -19.22 18.45 28.63
N ASN A 33 -19.43 19.73 28.31
CA ASN A 33 -20.74 20.28 28.04
C ASN A 33 -21.33 19.73 26.73
N LEU A 34 -20.52 19.61 25.67
CA LEU A 34 -20.95 18.98 24.43
C LEU A 34 -21.32 17.51 24.65
N ASP A 35 -20.52 16.76 25.41
CA ASP A 35 -20.79 15.36 25.72
C ASP A 35 -22.15 15.22 26.45
N LYS A 36 -22.45 16.09 27.40
CA LYS A 36 -23.78 16.13 28.09
C LYS A 36 -24.91 16.36 27.09
N VAL A 37 -24.81 17.40 26.26
CA VAL A 37 -25.83 17.73 25.24
C VAL A 37 -26.00 16.58 24.24
N PHE A 38 -24.92 15.91 23.85
CA PHE A 38 -25.01 14.80 22.92
C PHE A 38 -25.62 13.55 23.55
N ILE A 39 -25.30 13.24 24.84
CA ILE A 39 -25.94 12.14 25.57
C ILE A 39 -27.44 12.43 25.71
N GLU A 40 -27.82 13.65 26.10
CA GLU A 40 -29.22 14.04 26.30
C GLU A 40 -30.03 13.97 25.00
N LYS A 41 -29.48 14.47 23.89
CA LYS A 41 -30.20 14.50 22.59
C LYS A 41 -30.16 13.19 21.82
N PHE A 42 -29.09 12.45 21.91
CA PHE A 42 -28.81 11.32 21.02
C PHE A 42 -28.50 10.00 21.76
N GLY A 43 -28.38 10.05 23.09
CA GLY A 43 -28.03 8.88 23.90
C GLY A 43 -26.52 8.47 23.83
N TYR A 44 -25.66 9.29 23.16
CA TYR A 44 -24.25 8.96 22.92
C TYR A 44 -23.37 10.19 23.13
N LYS A 45 -22.17 10.00 23.73
CA LYS A 45 -21.16 11.09 23.84
C LYS A 45 -20.69 11.64 22.50
N ARG A 46 -20.68 10.80 21.47
CA ARG A 46 -20.23 11.18 20.12
C ARG A 46 -21.19 10.58 19.09
N PRO A 47 -22.07 11.41 18.48
CA PRO A 47 -23.03 10.95 17.48
C PRO A 47 -22.39 10.19 16.32
N PHE A 48 -21.16 10.56 15.94
CA PHE A 48 -20.40 9.92 14.87
C PHE A 48 -20.01 8.45 15.15
N LEU A 49 -20.15 7.95 16.38
CA LEU A 49 -19.96 6.53 16.71
C LEU A 49 -21.21 5.70 16.43
N ASN A 50 -22.37 6.33 16.25
CA ASN A 50 -23.60 5.64 15.90
C ASN A 50 -23.61 5.21 14.43
N ASP A 51 -23.76 3.91 14.18
CA ASP A 51 -23.70 3.35 12.83
C ASP A 51 -24.82 3.83 11.91
N LYS A 52 -26.02 4.10 12.45
CA LYS A 52 -27.14 4.69 11.67
C LYS A 52 -26.80 6.11 11.20
N ILE A 53 -26.15 6.94 12.06
CA ILE A 53 -25.73 8.28 11.70
C ILE A 53 -24.61 8.24 10.66
N LYS A 54 -23.64 7.31 10.83
CA LYS A 54 -22.59 7.09 9.84
C LYS A 54 -23.15 6.65 8.49
N GLN A 55 -24.11 5.74 8.51
CA GLN A 55 -24.75 5.25 7.29
C GLN A 55 -25.49 6.38 6.58
N LYS A 56 -26.34 7.13 7.27
CA LYS A 56 -27.05 8.30 6.71
C LYS A 56 -26.10 9.36 6.17
N ALA A 57 -24.98 9.61 6.86
CA ALA A 57 -23.96 10.54 6.39
C ALA A 57 -23.23 10.03 5.13
N ARG A 58 -23.09 8.71 4.95
CA ARG A 58 -22.52 8.10 3.72
C ARG A 58 -23.50 8.18 2.55
N GLU A 59 -24.77 7.87 2.79
CA GLU A 59 -25.85 7.89 1.79
C GLU A 59 -26.09 9.31 1.25
N ASN A 60 -25.96 10.34 2.10
CA ASN A 60 -26.12 11.73 1.71
C ASN A 60 -24.84 12.38 1.14
N ARG A 61 -23.77 11.64 0.98
CA ARG A 61 -22.51 12.17 0.49
C ARG A 61 -22.47 12.15 -1.04
N ASP A 62 -22.54 13.33 -1.63
CA ASP A 62 -22.35 13.50 -3.08
C ASP A 62 -20.85 13.40 -3.41
N TYR A 63 -20.43 12.21 -3.83
CA TYR A 63 -19.04 11.96 -4.17
C TYR A 63 -18.61 12.67 -5.47
N GLU A 64 -19.54 12.89 -6.41
CA GLU A 64 -19.24 13.60 -7.65
C GLU A 64 -18.96 15.09 -7.38
N LEU A 65 -19.77 15.72 -6.53
CA LEU A 65 -19.54 17.09 -6.10
C LEU A 65 -18.21 17.24 -5.35
N ILE A 66 -17.88 16.27 -4.48
CA ILE A 66 -16.61 16.26 -3.76
C ILE A 66 -15.43 16.14 -4.72
N ARG A 67 -15.47 15.20 -5.68
CA ARG A 67 -14.42 15.02 -6.71
C ARG A 67 -14.24 16.29 -7.54
N LYS A 68 -15.34 16.88 -8.00
CA LYS A 68 -15.32 18.12 -8.76
C LYS A 68 -14.64 19.26 -7.99
N SER A 69 -15.01 19.46 -6.73
CA SER A 69 -14.43 20.46 -5.85
C SER A 69 -12.94 20.23 -5.60
N VAL A 70 -12.51 18.97 -5.40
CA VAL A 70 -11.10 18.61 -5.22
C VAL A 70 -10.31 18.86 -6.50
N LYS A 71 -10.86 18.50 -7.66
CA LYS A 71 -10.22 18.74 -8.95
C LYS A 71 -10.04 20.24 -9.25
N GLU A 72 -11.05 21.04 -8.95
CA GLU A 72 -11.00 22.51 -9.11
C GLU A 72 -9.99 23.18 -8.16
N THR A 73 -9.84 22.64 -6.93
CA THR A 73 -8.99 23.24 -5.89
C THR A 73 -7.55 22.74 -5.96
N CYS A 74 -7.33 21.45 -6.24
CA CYS A 74 -6.05 20.78 -6.13
C CYS A 74 -5.47 20.32 -7.49
N GLY A 75 -6.23 20.44 -8.59
CA GLY A 75 -5.83 19.97 -9.92
C GLY A 75 -5.84 18.44 -10.08
N VAL A 76 -6.21 17.70 -9.04
CA VAL A 76 -6.24 16.23 -9.03
C VAL A 76 -7.61 15.72 -8.61
N GLU A 77 -7.99 14.54 -9.07
CA GLU A 77 -9.32 13.95 -8.81
C GLU A 77 -9.54 13.61 -7.32
N PHE A 78 -8.47 13.27 -6.62
CA PHE A 78 -8.53 12.95 -5.18
C PHE A 78 -7.45 13.71 -4.40
N ALA A 79 -7.81 14.29 -3.28
CA ALA A 79 -6.89 15.09 -2.46
C ALA A 79 -5.63 14.31 -2.00
N PHE A 80 -5.71 12.98 -1.85
CA PHE A 80 -4.57 12.15 -1.47
C PHE A 80 -3.55 11.94 -2.61
N LEU A 81 -3.89 12.31 -3.87
CA LEU A 81 -2.99 12.27 -5.01
C LEU A 81 -2.12 13.52 -5.14
N THR A 82 -2.34 14.56 -4.34
CA THR A 82 -1.47 15.75 -4.34
C THR A 82 -0.07 15.37 -3.83
N GLU A 83 0.97 15.92 -4.44
CA GLU A 83 2.37 15.71 -4.00
C GLU A 83 2.54 15.95 -2.50
N LYS A 84 1.98 17.06 -1.99
CA LYS A 84 2.01 17.39 -0.57
C LYS A 84 1.36 16.32 0.32
N ALA A 85 0.24 15.72 -0.11
CA ALA A 85 -0.41 14.65 0.66
C ALA A 85 0.40 13.36 0.64
N GLN A 86 1.01 13.04 -0.50
CA GLN A 86 1.91 11.88 -0.64
C GLN A 86 3.18 12.04 0.18
N GLU A 87 3.80 13.21 0.13
CA GLU A 87 4.98 13.53 0.93
C GLU A 87 4.69 13.47 2.44
N ASN A 88 3.59 14.06 2.90
CA ASN A 88 3.16 13.99 4.29
C ASN A 88 2.88 12.54 4.74
N ARG A 89 2.29 11.72 3.86
CA ARG A 89 2.06 10.31 4.11
C ARG A 89 3.37 9.55 4.23
N ARG A 90 4.29 9.77 3.28
CA ARG A 90 5.63 9.16 3.27
C ARG A 90 6.39 9.50 4.55
N LYS A 91 6.46 10.78 4.89
CA LYS A 91 7.10 11.25 6.13
C LYS A 91 6.51 10.59 7.37
N LYS A 92 5.17 10.55 7.48
CA LYS A 92 4.50 9.91 8.61
C LYS A 92 4.80 8.41 8.70
N LEU A 93 4.90 7.70 7.57
CA LEU A 93 5.25 6.28 7.55
C LEU A 93 6.69 6.06 8.03
N ILE A 94 7.63 6.88 7.56
CA ILE A 94 9.04 6.84 8.00
C ILE A 94 9.14 7.14 9.50
N ASP A 95 8.50 8.21 9.97
CA ASP A 95 8.54 8.63 11.38
C ASP A 95 7.92 7.57 12.32
N THR A 96 6.88 6.85 11.85
CA THR A 96 6.14 5.90 12.70
C THR A 96 6.71 4.48 12.62
N TYR A 97 7.15 4.05 11.44
CA TYR A 97 7.49 2.67 11.16
C TYR A 97 8.90 2.47 10.60
N GLY A 98 9.65 3.54 10.37
CA GLY A 98 11.01 3.49 9.80
C GLY A 98 11.06 3.16 8.31
N THR A 99 9.91 3.15 7.61
CA THR A 99 9.81 2.83 6.19
C THR A 99 8.71 3.63 5.50
N ASP A 100 8.88 4.00 4.25
CA ASP A 100 7.86 4.64 3.40
C ASP A 100 6.99 3.62 2.64
N LYS A 101 7.37 2.36 2.62
CA LYS A 101 6.63 1.27 1.96
C LYS A 101 5.65 0.62 2.93
N ILE A 102 4.33 0.78 2.70
CA ILE A 102 3.27 0.22 3.56
C ILE A 102 3.42 -1.29 3.74
N MET A 103 3.85 -2.00 2.69
CA MET A 103 4.02 -3.45 2.73
C MET A 103 5.17 -3.89 3.65
N HIS A 104 6.07 -2.97 4.02
CA HIS A 104 7.15 -3.23 4.98
C HIS A 104 6.72 -2.98 6.45
N ILE A 105 5.48 -2.50 6.69
CA ILE A 105 4.97 -2.27 8.05
C ILE A 105 4.59 -3.61 8.69
N PRO A 106 5.16 -3.94 9.87
CA PRO A 106 4.80 -5.14 10.60
C PRO A 106 3.28 -5.26 10.83
N GLY A 107 2.70 -6.41 10.52
CA GLY A 107 1.27 -6.69 10.70
C GLY A 107 0.36 -6.24 9.54
N ILE A 108 0.80 -5.41 8.60
CA ILE A 108 0.02 -5.11 7.39
C ILE A 108 0.26 -6.20 6.33
N ALA A 109 1.50 -6.47 6.00
CA ALA A 109 1.87 -7.50 5.02
C ALA A 109 1.42 -8.91 5.45
N SER A 110 1.50 -9.23 6.75
CA SER A 110 1.09 -10.53 7.29
C SER A 110 -0.41 -10.82 7.17
N LYS A 111 -1.26 -9.79 7.01
CA LYS A 111 -2.71 -9.94 6.82
C LYS A 111 -3.11 -10.20 5.37
N THR A 112 -2.32 -9.71 4.42
CA THR A 112 -2.64 -9.76 3.00
C THR A 112 -1.93 -10.89 2.26
N HIS A 113 -0.72 -11.25 2.71
CA HIS A 113 0.10 -12.30 2.13
C HIS A 113 0.77 -13.11 3.25
N LYS A 114 1.07 -14.39 3.00
CA LYS A 114 1.83 -15.25 3.91
C LYS A 114 3.33 -14.88 3.91
N LYS A 115 3.63 -13.59 4.07
CA LYS A 115 4.99 -13.09 4.16
C LYS A 115 5.57 -13.39 5.53
N PHE A 116 6.86 -13.61 5.62
CA PHE A 116 7.53 -13.71 6.90
C PHE A 116 8.50 -12.54 7.13
N TYR A 117 8.62 -12.15 8.38
CA TYR A 117 9.43 -11.01 8.81
C TYR A 117 10.72 -11.50 9.45
N LYS A 118 11.85 -11.14 8.86
CA LYS A 118 13.20 -11.44 9.32
C LYS A 118 14.11 -10.23 9.09
N ASP A 119 15.06 -10.02 9.96
CA ASP A 119 16.06 -8.96 9.87
C ASP A 119 15.48 -7.57 9.55
N LYS A 120 14.32 -7.27 10.17
CA LYS A 120 13.53 -6.05 10.00
C LYS A 120 12.94 -5.85 8.58
N MET A 121 12.93 -6.90 7.77
CA MET A 121 12.38 -6.89 6.41
C MET A 121 11.31 -7.97 6.22
N TRP A 122 10.46 -7.76 5.22
CA TRP A 122 9.44 -8.71 4.81
C TRP A 122 9.86 -9.43 3.53
N PHE A 123 9.73 -10.75 3.54
CA PHE A 123 10.01 -11.62 2.40
C PHE A 123 8.75 -12.32 1.95
N ASP A 124 8.56 -12.49 0.64
CA ASP A 124 7.42 -13.18 0.07
C ASP A 124 7.55 -14.69 0.21
N SER A 125 8.78 -15.20 0.28
CA SER A 125 9.08 -16.61 0.45
C SER A 125 10.33 -16.86 1.29
N LYS A 126 10.45 -18.09 1.84
CA LYS A 126 11.65 -18.51 2.56
C LYS A 126 12.89 -18.56 1.67
N PRO A 127 12.83 -19.06 0.41
CA PRO A 127 13.96 -19.00 -0.51
C PRO A 127 14.49 -17.59 -0.77
N GLU A 128 13.62 -16.59 -0.93
CA GLU A 128 14.07 -15.21 -1.07
C GLU A 128 14.89 -14.74 0.15
N TYR A 129 14.46 -15.10 1.37
CA TYR A 129 15.23 -14.79 2.57
C TYR A 129 16.58 -15.53 2.59
N GLU A 130 16.66 -16.79 2.14
CA GLU A 130 17.89 -17.56 2.06
C GLU A 130 18.88 -16.91 1.09
N ILE A 131 18.40 -16.45 -0.08
CA ILE A 131 19.19 -15.69 -1.05
C ILE A 131 19.69 -14.37 -0.43
N TYR A 132 18.80 -13.58 0.14
CA TYR A 132 19.12 -12.31 0.80
C TYR A 132 20.23 -12.49 1.86
N LYS A 133 20.06 -13.49 2.73
CA LYS A 133 21.04 -13.80 3.76
C LYS A 133 22.40 -14.18 3.20
N PHE A 134 22.43 -15.03 2.17
CA PHE A 134 23.65 -15.44 1.49
C PHE A 134 24.39 -14.24 0.88
N LEU A 135 23.69 -13.33 0.20
CA LEU A 135 24.27 -12.14 -0.41
C LEU A 135 24.92 -11.22 0.63
N ILE A 136 24.26 -11.00 1.78
CA ILE A 136 24.84 -10.24 2.89
C ILE A 136 26.05 -10.92 3.49
N GLU A 137 25.99 -12.22 3.78
CA GLU A 137 27.07 -12.98 4.41
C GLU A 137 28.34 -13.05 3.53
N ASN A 138 28.18 -12.93 2.22
CA ASN A 138 29.28 -12.94 1.26
C ASN A 138 29.69 -11.55 0.76
N ASN A 139 29.10 -10.46 1.31
CA ASN A 139 29.36 -9.08 0.92
C ASN A 139 29.17 -8.82 -0.58
N ILE A 140 28.18 -9.46 -1.19
CA ILE A 140 27.79 -9.24 -2.59
C ILE A 140 26.93 -7.99 -2.67
N ASP A 141 27.16 -7.14 -3.66
CA ASP A 141 26.35 -5.93 -3.88
C ASP A 141 25.00 -6.29 -4.51
N PHE A 142 23.91 -5.87 -3.88
CA PHE A 142 22.55 -6.17 -4.36
C PHE A 142 21.50 -5.21 -3.80
N GLU A 143 20.37 -5.11 -4.51
CA GLU A 143 19.15 -4.51 -4.01
C GLU A 143 18.04 -5.57 -3.92
N TYR A 144 17.40 -5.68 -2.77
CA TYR A 144 16.19 -6.49 -2.60
C TYR A 144 14.95 -5.65 -2.90
N GLN A 145 14.07 -6.14 -3.79
CA GLN A 145 12.92 -5.42 -4.32
C GLN A 145 13.31 -4.02 -4.87
N PRO A 146 14.15 -3.97 -5.90
CA PRO A 146 14.63 -2.72 -6.48
C PRO A 146 13.45 -1.86 -6.96
N ASP A 147 13.63 -0.54 -6.95
CA ASP A 147 12.60 0.43 -7.38
C ASP A 147 12.50 0.53 -8.91
N VAL A 148 12.38 -0.64 -9.54
CA VAL A 148 12.25 -0.81 -10.98
C VAL A 148 11.02 -1.65 -11.28
N SER A 149 10.26 -1.28 -12.30
CA SER A 149 9.14 -2.07 -12.77
C SER A 149 9.14 -2.22 -14.29
N PHE A 150 8.73 -3.37 -14.77
CA PHE A 150 8.53 -3.68 -16.17
C PHE A 150 7.04 -3.78 -16.48
N VAL A 151 6.60 -3.04 -17.51
CA VAL A 151 5.19 -3.01 -17.90
C VAL A 151 4.90 -4.13 -18.90
N TYR A 152 3.83 -4.87 -18.69
CA TYR A 152 3.31 -5.82 -19.67
C TYR A 152 1.81 -5.67 -19.87
N ASN A 153 1.33 -6.13 -21.03
CA ASN A 153 -0.06 -6.03 -21.43
C ASN A 153 -0.72 -7.40 -21.37
N PHE A 154 -1.94 -7.44 -20.82
CA PHE A 154 -2.78 -8.62 -20.84
C PHE A 154 -4.24 -8.22 -20.94
N ASN A 155 -4.96 -8.77 -21.93
CA ASN A 155 -6.39 -8.48 -22.18
C ASN A 155 -6.71 -6.97 -22.22
N GLY A 156 -5.86 -6.17 -22.86
CA GLY A 156 -6.04 -4.71 -22.99
C GLY A 156 -5.74 -3.90 -21.73
N SER A 157 -5.29 -4.54 -20.66
CA SER A 157 -4.88 -3.88 -19.42
C SER A 157 -3.36 -3.90 -19.26
N HIS A 158 -2.84 -2.83 -18.63
CA HIS A 158 -1.41 -2.71 -18.30
C HIS A 158 -1.17 -3.22 -16.88
N TYR A 159 -0.11 -4.00 -16.72
CA TYR A 159 0.35 -4.56 -15.45
C TYR A 159 1.81 -4.21 -15.25
N ASN A 160 2.21 -4.05 -13.98
CA ASN A 160 3.61 -3.86 -13.60
C ASN A 160 4.15 -5.12 -12.96
N TYR A 161 5.35 -5.49 -13.37
CA TYR A 161 6.15 -6.54 -12.76
C TYR A 161 7.36 -5.91 -12.05
N TYR A 162 7.63 -6.34 -10.84
CA TYR A 162 8.77 -5.91 -10.02
C TYR A 162 9.64 -7.13 -9.75
N PRO A 163 10.96 -7.08 -10.07
CA PRO A 163 11.88 -8.18 -9.79
C PRO A 163 12.18 -8.30 -8.29
N ASP A 164 12.52 -9.52 -7.83
CA ASP A 164 12.84 -9.77 -6.43
C ASP A 164 14.20 -9.19 -6.04
N PHE A 165 15.21 -9.29 -6.91
CA PHE A 165 16.57 -8.82 -6.67
C PHE A 165 17.18 -8.14 -7.90
N LEU A 166 18.05 -7.18 -7.64
CA LEU A 166 19.09 -6.70 -8.54
C LEU A 166 20.44 -7.08 -7.93
N ILE A 167 21.25 -7.92 -8.59
CA ILE A 167 22.54 -8.39 -8.11
C ILE A 167 23.56 -8.10 -9.22
N GLU A 168 24.60 -7.30 -8.94
CA GLU A 168 25.64 -6.94 -9.91
C GLU A 168 25.08 -6.52 -11.30
N ASP A 169 24.09 -5.63 -11.31
CA ASP A 169 23.40 -5.11 -12.50
C ASP A 169 22.50 -6.11 -13.26
N GLU A 170 22.28 -7.32 -12.75
CA GLU A 170 21.36 -8.31 -13.31
C GLU A 170 20.12 -8.50 -12.44
N TYR A 171 18.94 -8.65 -13.05
CA TYR A 171 17.67 -8.87 -12.34
C TYR A 171 17.43 -10.37 -12.11
N TYR A 172 16.96 -10.69 -10.92
CA TYR A 172 16.63 -12.06 -10.52
C TYR A 172 15.24 -12.15 -9.91
N GLU A 173 14.54 -13.22 -10.21
CA GLU A 173 13.23 -13.58 -9.65
C GLU A 173 13.28 -15.02 -9.17
N TYR A 174 12.88 -15.26 -7.91
CA TYR A 174 12.71 -16.62 -7.40
C TYR A 174 11.30 -17.13 -7.73
N LYS A 175 11.20 -18.31 -8.35
CA LYS A 175 9.94 -18.98 -8.60
C LYS A 175 10.05 -20.47 -8.31
N GLY A 176 9.20 -20.98 -7.40
CA GLY A 176 9.11 -22.41 -7.15
C GLY A 176 8.66 -23.17 -8.41
N LEU A 177 9.17 -24.39 -8.60
CA LEU A 177 8.87 -25.24 -9.78
C LEU A 177 7.37 -25.46 -10.02
N HIS A 178 6.56 -25.39 -8.97
CA HIS A 178 5.10 -25.56 -9.09
C HIS A 178 4.39 -24.42 -9.87
N PHE A 179 5.08 -23.31 -10.15
CA PHE A 179 4.59 -22.25 -11.02
C PHE A 179 4.80 -22.56 -12.51
N PHE A 180 5.46 -23.65 -12.86
CA PHE A 180 5.73 -24.02 -14.24
C PHE A 180 4.99 -25.30 -14.60
N LYS A 181 4.51 -25.39 -15.86
CA LYS A 181 3.91 -26.58 -16.41
C LYS A 181 4.96 -27.72 -16.35
N ASN A 182 4.51 -28.90 -15.96
CA ASN A 182 5.38 -30.06 -15.79
C ASN A 182 6.55 -29.87 -14.79
N HIS A 183 6.48 -28.85 -13.89
CA HIS A 183 7.55 -28.47 -12.99
C HIS A 183 8.90 -28.21 -13.70
N ASN A 184 8.84 -27.70 -14.92
CA ASN A 184 10.04 -27.38 -15.71
C ASN A 184 10.10 -25.85 -15.93
N PRO A 185 11.16 -25.15 -15.51
CA PRO A 185 11.29 -23.70 -15.63
C PRO A 185 11.40 -23.21 -17.08
N ASN A 186 11.67 -24.10 -18.03
CA ASN A 186 11.64 -23.80 -19.47
C ASN A 186 10.24 -23.89 -20.08
N ASP A 187 9.28 -24.43 -19.34
CA ASP A 187 7.90 -24.53 -19.79
C ASP A 187 7.11 -23.28 -19.42
N ARG A 188 5.91 -23.18 -19.98
CA ARG A 188 4.94 -22.14 -19.70
C ARG A 188 4.71 -21.97 -18.19
N MET A 189 4.71 -20.71 -17.72
CA MET A 189 4.31 -20.39 -16.35
C MET A 189 2.78 -20.51 -16.20
N ILE A 190 2.35 -21.06 -15.07
CA ILE A 190 0.95 -21.30 -14.73
C ILE A 190 0.60 -20.79 -13.34
N CYS A 191 -0.67 -20.55 -13.07
CA CYS A 191 -1.17 -20.35 -11.71
C CYS A 191 -1.39 -21.72 -11.05
N PRO A 192 -0.63 -22.12 -10.02
CA PRO A 192 -0.77 -23.44 -9.40
C PRO A 192 -1.98 -23.54 -8.47
N PHE A 193 -2.63 -22.41 -8.16
CA PHE A 193 -3.70 -22.33 -7.17
C PHE A 193 -5.03 -22.05 -7.84
N LYS A 194 -5.94 -23.04 -7.81
CA LYS A 194 -7.33 -22.88 -8.20
C LYS A 194 -8.20 -22.67 -6.97
N ASN A 195 -9.01 -21.63 -6.95
CA ASN A 195 -9.98 -21.41 -5.89
C ASN A 195 -11.15 -22.37 -6.01
N LYS A 196 -11.82 -22.68 -4.88
CA LYS A 196 -12.94 -23.64 -4.85
C LYS A 196 -14.10 -23.27 -5.78
N ASP A 197 -14.41 -21.99 -5.88
CA ASP A 197 -15.56 -21.47 -6.66
C ASP A 197 -15.13 -20.92 -8.02
N GLU A 198 -13.90 -21.18 -8.45
CA GLU A 198 -13.32 -20.67 -9.69
C GLU A 198 -13.64 -21.59 -10.85
N THR A 199 -14.20 -21.04 -11.93
CA THR A 199 -14.46 -21.77 -13.18
C THR A 199 -13.16 -22.13 -13.89
N GLU A 200 -13.22 -23.11 -14.80
CA GLU A 200 -12.06 -23.48 -15.64
C GLU A 200 -11.58 -22.32 -16.51
N GLU A 201 -12.50 -21.50 -17.00
CA GLU A 201 -12.18 -20.33 -17.83
C GLU A 201 -11.47 -19.24 -17.03
N GLU A 202 -11.94 -18.93 -15.81
CA GLU A 202 -11.28 -17.98 -14.91
C GLU A 202 -9.87 -18.46 -14.52
N HIS A 203 -9.74 -19.76 -14.23
CA HIS A 203 -8.44 -20.33 -13.90
C HIS A 203 -7.48 -20.30 -15.11
N LYS A 204 -7.97 -20.63 -16.31
CA LYS A 204 -7.22 -20.50 -17.54
C LYS A 204 -6.74 -19.06 -17.76
N ASN A 205 -7.63 -18.09 -17.55
CA ASN A 205 -7.30 -16.67 -17.70
C ASN A 205 -6.21 -16.22 -16.72
N LYS A 206 -6.20 -16.74 -15.48
CA LYS A 206 -5.10 -16.54 -14.53
C LYS A 206 -3.79 -17.16 -15.02
N CYS A 207 -3.84 -18.38 -15.55
CA CYS A 207 -2.64 -19.02 -16.13
C CYS A 207 -2.07 -18.22 -17.30
N ASP A 208 -2.95 -17.64 -18.14
CA ASP A 208 -2.56 -16.80 -19.26
C ASP A 208 -1.92 -15.48 -18.78
N LEU A 209 -2.42 -14.89 -17.68
CA LEU A 209 -1.81 -13.72 -17.04
C LEU A 209 -0.41 -14.04 -16.45
N TYR A 210 -0.25 -15.22 -15.82
CA TYR A 210 1.05 -15.67 -15.32
C TYR A 210 2.06 -15.86 -16.45
N GLU A 211 1.61 -16.41 -17.58
CA GLU A 211 2.42 -16.55 -18.77
C GLU A 211 2.82 -15.19 -19.36
N ALA A 212 1.91 -14.23 -19.43
CA ALA A 212 2.22 -12.88 -19.90
C ALA A 212 3.27 -12.21 -18.99
N LYS A 213 3.19 -12.41 -17.66
CA LYS A 213 4.20 -11.97 -16.70
C LYS A 213 5.55 -12.66 -16.98
N HIS A 214 5.55 -13.97 -17.23
CA HIS A 214 6.74 -14.75 -17.54
C HIS A 214 7.46 -14.25 -18.79
N GLN A 215 6.70 -14.01 -19.87
CA GLN A 215 7.25 -13.44 -21.11
C GLN A 215 7.84 -12.03 -20.88
N CYS A 216 7.23 -11.22 -20.00
CA CYS A 216 7.78 -9.93 -19.60
C CYS A 216 9.14 -10.09 -18.88
N MET A 217 9.26 -11.04 -17.96
CA MET A 217 10.53 -11.35 -17.28
C MET A 217 11.63 -11.71 -18.29
N LEU A 218 11.35 -12.67 -19.17
CA LEU A 218 12.30 -13.14 -20.18
C LEU A 218 12.71 -12.02 -21.14
N HIS A 219 11.73 -11.21 -21.59
CA HIS A 219 12.02 -10.09 -22.50
C HIS A 219 12.94 -9.02 -21.89
N ASN A 220 12.84 -8.82 -20.58
CA ASN A 220 13.64 -7.84 -19.84
C ASN A 220 14.92 -8.46 -19.23
N GLY A 221 15.30 -9.67 -19.64
CA GLY A 221 16.54 -10.30 -19.18
C GLY A 221 16.55 -10.69 -17.71
N VAL A 222 15.37 -10.93 -17.12
CA VAL A 222 15.31 -11.38 -15.72
C VAL A 222 15.68 -12.85 -15.61
N HIS A 223 16.64 -13.15 -14.77
CA HIS A 223 17.05 -14.52 -14.46
C HIS A 223 16.05 -15.16 -13.50
N ILE A 224 15.31 -16.15 -13.99
CA ILE A 224 14.36 -16.90 -13.18
C ILE A 224 15.11 -18.07 -12.55
N ILE A 225 15.17 -18.07 -11.21
CA ILE A 225 15.80 -19.10 -10.40
C ILE A 225 14.76 -19.95 -9.69
N THR A 226 14.95 -21.24 -9.67
CA THR A 226 14.03 -22.20 -9.05
C THR A 226 14.64 -22.92 -7.86
N ASP A 227 15.98 -22.89 -7.76
CA ASP A 227 16.77 -23.39 -6.64
C ASP A 227 17.72 -22.29 -6.16
N VAL A 228 17.74 -22.02 -4.86
CA VAL A 228 18.65 -21.05 -4.23
C VAL A 228 20.12 -21.35 -4.50
N ASN A 229 20.46 -22.62 -4.72
CA ASN A 229 21.80 -23.03 -5.05
C ASN A 229 22.30 -22.47 -6.40
N GLU A 230 21.42 -22.06 -7.30
CA GLU A 230 21.81 -21.38 -8.55
C GLU A 230 22.55 -20.08 -8.23
N ILE A 231 22.02 -19.28 -7.31
CA ILE A 231 22.68 -18.05 -6.81
C ILE A 231 23.95 -18.40 -6.00
N PHE A 232 23.87 -19.36 -5.08
CA PHE A 232 25.00 -19.73 -4.23
C PHE A 232 26.21 -20.21 -5.03
N ASN A 233 25.99 -20.88 -6.14
CA ASN A 233 27.10 -21.38 -7.00
C ASN A 233 27.60 -20.28 -7.95
N LYS A 234 26.78 -19.35 -8.37
CA LYS A 234 27.17 -18.25 -9.26
C LYS A 234 28.03 -17.22 -8.55
N PHE A 235 27.77 -16.94 -7.28
CA PHE A 235 28.39 -15.86 -6.51
C PHE A 235 29.31 -16.35 -5.37
N LYS A 236 29.78 -17.57 -5.41
CA LYS A 236 30.86 -18.08 -4.56
C LYS A 236 32.23 -17.68 -5.16
#